data_e6969d7abb881d92ed0695256ed0ae13
#
_entry.id   e6969d7abb881d92ed0695256ed0ae13
#
_cell.length_a   1.000
_cell.length_b   1.000
_cell.length_c   1.000
_cell.angle_alpha   90.00
_cell.angle_beta   90.00
_cell.angle_gamma   90.00
#
_symmetry.space_group_name_H-M   'P 1'
#
loop_
_entity.id
_entity.type
_entity.pdbx_description
1 polymer ?
#
loop_
_entity_poly.entity_id
_entity_poly.type
_entity_poly.pdbx_seq_one_letter_code
_entity_poly.pdbx_strand_id
1 'polypeptide(L)'
;MVAYPWLASAVTRSPILIALIAVASRLPWLLFSLPAGVITDRFDRKKLIISMDLLRGVFTLGIGIMVLLQQTNLPGLNELANTQISTNYFLYFVLLLATFATGCAEVLRDNSAQTVLPAIVEKSQLEKANGRLWSAESVMNTFIGRPLGSFIIGFAIFLPFFINAGTFFIAAALLATISGSFAAAKVSTTEQNSANWRSQLKEGLSWLWRHPLLRPLAIILGLINGLSAMSAAAFILFAQEILNTSVFEFALLSTGAAAGGILGGVFAHRISKRLGSGRSLGLTMFIGGALMIATGLVSSWYLVWIFSFVTTFLIMLWNVITVSLRQQIIPDHLLGRVNSAYRFFGWGMMPIGSIVGGFVVAAVELIGPREWALRSPFLVGGALSLVLFVFARQILTTERIEAARAGG
;
A
#
# COMPACT_ATOMS: atom_id res chain seq x y z
N MET A 1 -5.48 3.19 7.64
CA MET A 1 -6.23 3.94 8.65
C MET A 1 -6.35 5.39 8.19
N VAL A 2 -7.54 6.00 8.17
CA VAL A 2 -7.77 7.39 7.69
C VAL A 2 -7.21 8.42 8.66
N ALA A 3 -7.16 8.09 9.97
CA ALA A 3 -6.74 9.03 11.02
C ALA A 3 -5.28 9.52 10.91
N TYR A 4 -4.35 8.69 10.41
CA TYR A 4 -2.94 9.09 10.29
C TYR A 4 -2.71 10.26 9.30
N PRO A 5 -3.23 10.24 8.06
CA PRO A 5 -3.13 11.38 7.15
C PRO A 5 -3.76 12.66 7.72
N TRP A 6 -4.92 12.54 8.37
CA TRP A 6 -5.58 13.68 8.98
C TRP A 6 -4.77 14.25 10.15
N LEU A 7 -4.26 13.41 11.04
CA LEU A 7 -3.38 13.86 12.12
C LEU A 7 -2.10 14.50 11.56
N ALA A 8 -1.50 13.88 10.55
CA ALA A 8 -0.31 14.43 9.89
C ALA A 8 -0.57 15.86 9.38
N SER A 9 -1.72 16.08 8.71
CA SER A 9 -2.10 17.40 8.19
C SER A 9 -2.49 18.40 9.28
N ALA A 10 -2.94 17.93 10.45
CA ALA A 10 -3.20 18.78 11.62
C ALA A 10 -1.92 19.19 12.38
N VAL A 11 -0.87 18.38 12.27
CA VAL A 11 0.44 18.61 12.93
C VAL A 11 1.37 19.46 12.06
N THR A 12 1.28 19.35 10.74
CA THR A 12 2.12 20.07 9.77
C THR A 12 1.42 20.29 8.46
N ARG A 13 1.67 21.43 7.82
CA ARG A 13 1.22 21.71 6.43
C ARG A 13 2.37 21.59 5.42
N SER A 14 3.55 21.12 5.86
CA SER A 14 4.70 20.88 4.99
C SER A 14 4.50 19.62 4.17
N PRO A 15 4.48 19.70 2.82
CA PRO A 15 4.34 18.54 1.95
C PRO A 15 5.44 17.50 2.13
N ILE A 16 6.67 17.98 2.40
CA ILE A 16 7.85 17.10 2.64
C ILE A 16 7.65 16.30 3.94
N LEU A 17 7.23 16.94 5.02
CA LEU A 17 7.03 16.26 6.31
C LEU A 17 5.88 15.24 6.22
N ILE A 18 4.81 15.56 5.52
CA ILE A 18 3.70 14.60 5.27
C ILE A 18 4.18 13.42 4.41
N ALA A 19 4.99 13.69 3.38
CA ALA A 19 5.58 12.65 2.56
C ALA A 19 6.50 11.71 3.36
N LEU A 20 7.27 12.24 4.32
CA LEU A 20 8.12 11.42 5.21
C LEU A 20 7.30 10.48 6.11
N ILE A 21 6.11 10.88 6.58
CA ILE A 21 5.20 9.96 7.30
C ILE A 21 4.71 8.84 6.37
N ALA A 22 4.37 9.16 5.11
CA ALA A 22 4.00 8.14 4.13
C ALA A 22 5.16 7.17 3.85
N VAL A 23 6.40 7.67 3.79
CA VAL A 23 7.62 6.85 3.69
C VAL A 23 7.76 5.95 4.92
N ALA A 24 7.66 6.53 6.13
CA ALA A 24 7.79 5.78 7.38
C ALA A 24 6.79 4.62 7.49
N SER A 25 5.60 4.75 6.92
CA SER A 25 4.60 3.69 6.88
C SER A 25 4.95 2.53 5.92
N ARG A 26 5.73 2.78 4.88
CA ARG A 26 6.05 1.79 3.82
C ARG A 26 7.47 1.25 3.90
N LEU A 27 8.39 2.02 4.46
CA LEU A 27 9.79 1.66 4.58
C LEU A 27 10.03 0.34 5.34
N PRO A 28 9.29 0.01 6.42
CA PRO A 28 9.42 -1.27 7.09
C PRO A 28 9.20 -2.48 6.18
N TRP A 29 8.25 -2.41 5.25
CA TRP A 29 8.01 -3.48 4.29
C TRP A 29 9.19 -3.70 3.34
N LEU A 30 9.89 -2.64 2.97
CA LEU A 30 11.07 -2.72 2.14
C LEU A 30 12.26 -3.33 2.91
N LEU A 31 12.49 -2.86 4.14
CA LEU A 31 13.66 -3.23 4.94
C LEU A 31 13.53 -4.59 5.64
N PHE A 32 12.34 -4.88 6.17
CA PHE A 32 12.14 -6.01 7.09
C PHE A 32 11.37 -7.19 6.50
N SER A 33 10.81 -7.11 5.30
CA SER A 33 10.07 -8.26 4.72
C SER A 33 10.93 -9.53 4.59
N LEU A 34 12.21 -9.39 4.28
CA LEU A 34 13.15 -10.52 4.19
C LEU A 34 13.63 -11.02 5.56
N PRO A 35 14.11 -10.15 6.48
CA PRO A 35 14.46 -10.56 7.85
C PRO A 35 13.26 -11.13 8.63
N ALA A 36 12.05 -10.65 8.39
CA ALA A 36 10.86 -11.11 9.09
C ALA A 36 10.60 -12.60 8.88
N GLY A 37 10.85 -13.14 7.69
CA GLY A 37 10.75 -14.58 7.44
C GLY A 37 11.66 -15.40 8.36
N VAL A 38 12.93 -14.99 8.49
CA VAL A 38 13.92 -15.67 9.36
C VAL A 38 13.51 -15.57 10.84
N ILE A 39 12.99 -14.43 11.27
CA ILE A 39 12.51 -14.23 12.65
C ILE A 39 11.29 -15.13 12.90
N THR A 40 10.33 -15.17 11.99
CA THR A 40 9.12 -16.00 12.08
C THR A 40 9.43 -17.49 12.18
N ASP A 41 10.50 -17.95 11.53
CA ASP A 41 10.90 -19.36 11.59
C ASP A 41 11.62 -19.73 12.89
N ARG A 42 12.17 -18.76 13.62
CA ARG A 42 12.89 -18.99 14.88
C ARG A 42 12.04 -18.93 16.13
N PHE A 43 10.94 -18.17 16.08
CA PHE A 43 10.09 -17.93 17.24
C PHE A 43 8.73 -18.64 17.08
N ASP A 44 8.03 -18.85 18.21
CA ASP A 44 6.65 -19.27 18.20
C ASP A 44 5.79 -18.21 17.54
N ARG A 45 5.15 -18.58 16.42
CA ARG A 45 4.38 -17.69 15.56
C ARG A 45 3.23 -17.02 16.32
N LYS A 46 2.53 -17.77 17.21
CA LYS A 46 1.44 -17.24 18.04
C LYS A 46 1.96 -16.16 18.99
N LYS A 47 3.07 -16.45 19.70
CA LYS A 47 3.67 -15.49 20.63
C LYS A 47 4.13 -14.24 19.89
N LEU A 48 4.70 -14.42 18.68
CA LEU A 48 5.15 -13.30 17.86
C LEU A 48 3.99 -12.41 17.40
N ILE A 49 2.87 -12.99 16.93
CA ILE A 49 1.69 -12.22 16.55
C ILE A 49 1.14 -11.44 17.75
N ILE A 50 0.96 -12.11 18.91
CA ILE A 50 0.47 -11.47 20.14
C ILE A 50 1.38 -10.32 20.56
N SER A 51 2.70 -10.53 20.58
CA SER A 51 3.67 -9.49 20.97
C SER A 51 3.62 -8.29 20.02
N MET A 52 3.49 -8.53 18.71
CA MET A 52 3.40 -7.46 17.71
C MET A 52 2.08 -6.70 17.77
N ASP A 53 0.96 -7.39 18.02
CA ASP A 53 -0.34 -6.73 18.20
C ASP A 53 -0.36 -5.90 19.52
N LEU A 54 0.20 -6.40 20.62
CA LEU A 54 0.37 -5.63 21.86
C LEU A 54 1.25 -4.39 21.63
N LEU A 55 2.37 -4.53 20.94
CA LEU A 55 3.27 -3.43 20.63
C LEU A 55 2.58 -2.35 19.77
N ARG A 56 1.84 -2.77 18.74
CA ARG A 56 1.01 -1.86 17.91
C ARG A 56 -0.06 -1.17 18.75
N GLY A 57 -0.71 -1.91 19.64
CA GLY A 57 -1.68 -1.37 20.58
C GLY A 57 -1.08 -0.27 21.48
N VAL A 58 0.09 -0.51 22.07
CA VAL A 58 0.78 0.45 22.93
C VAL A 58 1.19 1.70 22.16
N PHE A 59 1.82 1.57 20.98
CA PHE A 59 2.18 2.74 20.19
C PHE A 59 0.96 3.54 19.72
N THR A 60 -0.10 2.85 19.28
CA THR A 60 -1.33 3.52 18.84
C THR A 60 -2.03 4.24 20.00
N LEU A 61 -2.06 3.61 21.19
CA LEU A 61 -2.59 4.22 22.41
C LEU A 61 -1.76 5.44 22.81
N GLY A 62 -0.43 5.33 22.75
CA GLY A 62 0.50 6.44 23.01
C GLY A 62 0.22 7.65 22.12
N ILE A 63 0.02 7.44 20.81
CA ILE A 63 -0.39 8.52 19.88
C ILE A 63 -1.74 9.11 20.35
N GLY A 64 -2.73 8.26 20.64
CA GLY A 64 -4.05 8.70 21.08
C GLY A 64 -4.00 9.60 22.32
N ILE A 65 -3.22 9.20 23.33
CA ILE A 65 -3.00 9.98 24.56
C ILE A 65 -2.31 11.32 24.24
N MET A 66 -1.26 11.31 23.41
CA MET A 66 -0.54 12.54 23.02
C MET A 66 -1.46 13.52 22.29
N VAL A 67 -2.29 13.02 21.37
CA VAL A 67 -3.26 13.84 20.65
C VAL A 67 -4.33 14.40 21.60
N LEU A 68 -4.80 13.60 22.56
CA LEU A 68 -5.76 14.03 23.58
C LEU A 68 -5.18 15.15 24.47
N LEU A 69 -3.92 15.00 24.90
CA LEU A 69 -3.26 16.01 25.75
C LEU A 69 -2.97 17.31 25.00
N GLN A 70 -2.83 17.25 23.69
CA GLN A 70 -2.53 18.41 22.84
C GLN A 70 -3.72 18.89 22.00
N GLN A 71 -4.92 18.37 22.23
CA GLN A 71 -6.09 18.68 21.39
C GLN A 71 -6.44 20.18 21.34
N THR A 72 -6.18 20.93 22.41
CA THR A 72 -6.38 22.38 22.47
C THR A 72 -5.39 23.18 21.61
N ASN A 73 -4.26 22.57 21.27
CA ASN A 73 -3.22 23.16 20.43
C ASN A 73 -3.32 22.72 18.95
N LEU A 74 -4.24 21.81 18.66
CA LEU A 74 -4.49 21.35 17.29
C LEU A 74 -5.67 22.15 16.70
N PRO A 75 -5.58 22.55 15.43
CA PRO A 75 -6.67 23.25 14.75
C PRO A 75 -7.90 22.35 14.62
N GLY A 76 -9.07 22.97 14.58
CA GLY A 76 -10.33 22.29 14.30
C GLY A 76 -10.27 21.58 12.95
N LEU A 77 -10.84 20.37 12.87
CA LEU A 77 -10.78 19.56 11.64
C LEU A 77 -11.38 20.27 10.42
N ASN A 78 -12.38 21.12 10.60
CA ASN A 78 -13.02 21.87 9.54
C ASN A 78 -12.26 23.16 9.16
N GLU A 79 -11.29 23.56 9.97
CA GLU A 79 -10.50 24.78 9.77
C GLU A 79 -9.14 24.50 9.12
N LEU A 80 -8.77 23.22 8.99
CA LEU A 80 -7.46 22.79 8.50
C LEU A 80 -7.11 23.37 7.13
N ALA A 81 -8.10 23.55 6.24
CA ALA A 81 -7.88 24.06 4.88
C ALA A 81 -7.39 25.53 4.88
N ASN A 82 -7.88 26.33 5.82
CA ASN A 82 -7.70 27.79 5.84
C ASN A 82 -6.76 28.29 6.94
N THR A 83 -6.22 27.40 7.76
CA THR A 83 -5.39 27.79 8.90
C THR A 83 -3.91 27.61 8.58
N GLN A 84 -3.12 28.69 8.76
CA GLN A 84 -1.66 28.57 8.79
C GLN A 84 -1.25 27.95 10.12
N ILE A 85 -0.72 26.72 10.05
CA ILE A 85 -0.32 25.94 11.22
C ILE A 85 1.21 25.95 11.28
N SER A 86 1.75 26.40 12.41
CA SER A 86 3.16 26.14 12.72
C SER A 86 3.34 24.65 13.03
N THR A 87 4.37 24.03 12.45
CA THR A 87 4.63 22.59 12.66
C THR A 87 4.91 22.30 14.14
N ASN A 88 4.11 21.44 14.75
CA ASN A 88 4.41 20.87 16.05
C ASN A 88 5.43 19.73 15.89
N TYR A 89 6.72 20.08 15.91
CA TYR A 89 7.81 19.14 15.70
C TYR A 89 7.83 17.98 16.70
N PHE A 90 7.46 18.22 17.97
CA PHE A 90 7.43 17.15 18.97
C PHE A 90 6.39 16.09 18.61
N LEU A 91 5.14 16.48 18.37
CA LEU A 91 4.08 15.56 17.98
C LEU A 91 4.37 14.91 16.61
N TYR A 92 4.98 15.66 15.70
CA TYR A 92 5.42 15.14 14.41
C TYR A 92 6.44 14.00 14.55
N PHE A 93 7.49 14.18 15.35
CA PHE A 93 8.50 13.11 15.53
C PHE A 93 7.92 11.90 16.26
N VAL A 94 7.05 12.09 17.25
CA VAL A 94 6.34 10.98 17.90
C VAL A 94 5.50 10.22 16.88
N LEU A 95 4.74 10.93 16.04
CA LEU A 95 3.92 10.32 14.98
C LEU A 95 4.79 9.57 13.95
N LEU A 96 5.90 10.16 13.51
CA LEU A 96 6.83 9.55 12.55
C LEU A 96 7.42 8.25 13.10
N LEU A 97 7.96 8.28 14.32
CA LEU A 97 8.58 7.12 14.97
C LEU A 97 7.55 6.02 15.27
N ALA A 98 6.39 6.39 15.78
CA ALA A 98 5.33 5.43 16.05
C ALA A 98 4.78 4.80 14.77
N THR A 99 4.66 5.57 13.67
CA THR A 99 4.27 5.04 12.35
C THR A 99 5.30 4.03 11.85
N PHE A 100 6.59 4.34 11.94
CA PHE A 100 7.65 3.41 11.56
C PHE A 100 7.65 2.15 12.42
N ALA A 101 7.59 2.28 13.75
CA ALA A 101 7.59 1.17 14.70
C ALA A 101 6.37 0.25 14.53
N THR A 102 5.17 0.83 14.34
CA THR A 102 3.95 0.06 14.06
C THR A 102 4.05 -0.67 12.71
N GLY A 103 4.67 -0.05 11.72
CA GLY A 103 4.96 -0.69 10.43
C GLY A 103 5.92 -1.88 10.56
N CYS A 104 6.99 -1.76 11.37
CA CYS A 104 7.89 -2.88 11.66
C CYS A 104 7.15 -4.05 12.32
N ALA A 105 6.32 -3.75 13.32
CA ALA A 105 5.51 -4.75 14.01
C ALA A 105 4.48 -5.40 13.05
N GLU A 106 3.91 -4.63 12.12
CA GLU A 106 2.99 -5.12 11.10
C GLU A 106 3.64 -6.15 10.18
N VAL A 107 4.85 -5.87 9.68
CA VAL A 107 5.59 -6.79 8.80
C VAL A 107 5.83 -8.14 9.51
N LEU A 108 6.28 -8.13 10.76
CA LEU A 108 6.52 -9.34 11.54
C LEU A 108 5.21 -10.10 11.83
N ARG A 109 4.17 -9.38 12.22
CA ARG A 109 2.84 -9.93 12.48
C ARG A 109 2.26 -10.62 11.24
N ASP A 110 2.30 -9.96 10.09
CA ASP A 110 1.68 -10.46 8.86
C ASP A 110 2.45 -11.66 8.28
N ASN A 111 3.78 -11.64 8.34
CA ASN A 111 4.57 -12.83 7.97
C ASN A 111 4.22 -14.03 8.88
N SER A 112 4.11 -13.81 10.18
CA SER A 112 3.75 -14.86 11.12
C SER A 112 2.32 -15.38 10.88
N ALA A 113 1.34 -14.50 10.64
CA ALA A 113 -0.05 -14.88 10.40
C ALA A 113 -0.22 -15.74 9.12
N GLN A 114 0.50 -15.39 8.04
CA GLN A 114 0.48 -16.17 6.79
C GLN A 114 1.03 -17.58 6.98
N THR A 115 1.93 -17.80 7.92
CA THR A 115 2.50 -19.12 8.20
C THR A 115 1.71 -19.93 9.22
N VAL A 116 0.83 -19.29 10.02
CA VAL A 116 -0.06 -20.00 10.96
C VAL A 116 -1.23 -20.67 10.23
N LEU A 117 -1.81 -20.04 9.21
CA LEU A 117 -2.99 -20.58 8.54
C LEU A 117 -2.79 -22.00 8.01
N PRO A 118 -1.69 -22.35 7.31
CA PRO A 118 -1.43 -23.73 6.91
C PRO A 118 -1.19 -24.71 8.05
N ALA A 119 -0.89 -24.23 9.25
CA ALA A 119 -0.67 -25.07 10.43
C ALA A 119 -1.98 -25.44 11.16
N ILE A 120 -3.06 -24.69 10.91
CA ILE A 120 -4.35 -24.87 11.59
C ILE A 120 -5.47 -25.35 10.67
N VAL A 121 -5.24 -25.37 9.35
CA VAL A 121 -6.23 -25.75 8.36
C VAL A 121 -5.67 -26.89 7.51
N GLU A 122 -6.51 -27.90 7.24
CA GLU A 122 -6.14 -28.98 6.31
C GLU A 122 -5.80 -28.43 4.93
N LYS A 123 -4.84 -29.05 4.25
CA LYS A 123 -4.38 -28.62 2.91
C LYS A 123 -5.53 -28.48 1.89
N SER A 124 -6.53 -29.38 1.98
CA SER A 124 -7.75 -29.36 1.15
C SER A 124 -8.65 -28.14 1.37
N GLN A 125 -8.56 -27.49 2.53
CA GLN A 125 -9.40 -26.37 2.95
C GLN A 125 -8.67 -25.02 2.87
N LEU A 126 -7.36 -24.99 2.54
CA LEU A 126 -6.54 -23.79 2.55
C LEU A 126 -7.06 -22.71 1.58
N GLU A 127 -7.48 -23.11 0.38
CA GLU A 127 -8.02 -22.16 -0.61
C GLU A 127 -9.28 -21.46 -0.08
N LYS A 128 -10.18 -22.23 0.53
CA LYS A 128 -11.42 -21.72 1.13
C LYS A 128 -11.14 -20.83 2.35
N ALA A 129 -10.17 -21.20 3.19
CA ALA A 129 -9.77 -20.43 4.37
C ALA A 129 -9.13 -19.10 3.98
N ASN A 130 -8.19 -19.13 3.02
CA ASN A 130 -7.60 -17.91 2.46
C ASN A 130 -8.66 -17.00 1.83
N GLY A 131 -9.56 -17.56 1.01
CA GLY A 131 -10.64 -16.81 0.39
C GLY A 131 -11.52 -16.08 1.42
N ARG A 132 -11.89 -16.77 2.52
CA ARG A 132 -12.67 -16.16 3.62
C ARG A 132 -11.88 -15.06 4.34
N LEU A 133 -10.60 -15.28 4.62
CA LEU A 133 -9.74 -14.31 5.29
C LEU A 133 -9.61 -13.04 4.44
N TRP A 134 -9.26 -13.18 3.16
CA TRP A 134 -9.14 -12.06 2.23
C TRP A 134 -10.46 -11.30 2.03
N SER A 135 -11.58 -12.02 1.97
CA SER A 135 -12.89 -11.39 1.85
C SER A 135 -13.22 -10.58 3.11
N ALA A 136 -12.99 -11.16 4.31
CA ALA A 136 -13.21 -10.49 5.58
C ALA A 136 -12.30 -9.24 5.71
N GLU A 137 -11.01 -9.35 5.39
CA GLU A 137 -10.08 -8.23 5.40
C GLU A 137 -10.51 -7.12 4.43
N SER A 138 -10.92 -7.47 3.20
CA SER A 138 -11.37 -6.49 2.21
C SER A 138 -12.62 -5.75 2.67
N VAL A 139 -13.61 -6.48 3.20
CA VAL A 139 -14.85 -5.87 3.72
C VAL A 139 -14.53 -4.98 4.92
N MET A 140 -13.78 -5.48 5.91
CA MET A 140 -13.48 -4.73 7.12
C MET A 140 -12.58 -3.52 6.85
N ASN A 141 -11.56 -3.64 6.02
CA ASN A 141 -10.64 -2.53 5.77
C ASN A 141 -11.22 -1.48 4.84
N THR A 142 -11.95 -1.87 3.81
CA THR A 142 -12.33 -0.95 2.73
C THR A 142 -13.75 -0.40 2.92
N PHE A 143 -14.72 -1.27 3.24
CA PHE A 143 -16.12 -0.86 3.34
C PHE A 143 -16.54 -0.40 4.73
N ILE A 144 -15.96 -0.96 5.78
CA ILE A 144 -16.33 -0.63 7.17
C ILE A 144 -15.29 0.29 7.80
N GLY A 145 -14.03 -0.10 7.79
CA GLY A 145 -12.99 0.56 8.57
C GLY A 145 -12.71 2.00 8.15
N ARG A 146 -12.69 2.28 6.84
CA ARG A 146 -12.44 3.65 6.36
C ARG A 146 -13.60 4.59 6.61
N PRO A 147 -14.86 4.29 6.23
CA PRO A 147 -16.00 5.15 6.52
C PRO A 147 -16.24 5.33 8.02
N LEU A 148 -16.17 4.23 8.80
CA LEU A 148 -16.34 4.30 10.24
C LEU A 148 -15.21 5.10 10.91
N GLY A 149 -13.96 4.88 10.48
CA GLY A 149 -12.82 5.65 10.99
C GLY A 149 -12.96 7.15 10.77
N SER A 150 -13.47 7.56 9.61
CA SER A 150 -13.72 8.97 9.29
C SER A 150 -14.90 9.54 10.05
N PHE A 151 -15.98 8.78 10.18
CA PHE A 151 -17.11 9.18 11.03
C PHE A 151 -16.64 9.43 12.47
N ILE A 152 -15.82 8.54 13.04
CA ILE A 152 -15.27 8.68 14.39
C ILE A 152 -14.34 9.90 14.52
N ILE A 153 -13.52 10.20 13.50
CA ILE A 153 -12.67 11.41 13.47
C ILE A 153 -13.53 12.65 13.58
N GLY A 154 -14.73 12.68 12.98
CA GLY A 154 -15.65 13.80 13.04
C GLY A 154 -16.07 14.18 14.46
N PHE A 155 -16.05 13.23 15.41
CA PHE A 155 -16.30 13.53 16.83
C PHE A 155 -15.06 14.05 17.56
N ALA A 156 -13.91 13.36 17.37
CA ALA A 156 -12.63 13.78 17.93
C ALA A 156 -11.47 13.05 17.25
N ILE A 157 -10.41 13.81 16.94
CA ILE A 157 -9.24 13.29 16.20
C ILE A 157 -8.49 12.18 16.97
N PHE A 158 -8.58 12.12 18.30
CA PHE A 158 -7.94 11.11 19.14
C PHE A 158 -8.71 9.78 19.19
N LEU A 159 -10.05 9.80 19.05
CA LEU A 159 -10.91 8.63 19.20
C LEU A 159 -10.52 7.42 18.31
N PRO A 160 -10.22 7.58 17.03
CA PRO A 160 -9.82 6.46 16.18
C PRO A 160 -8.57 5.74 16.69
N PHE A 161 -7.65 6.45 17.36
CA PHE A 161 -6.44 5.83 17.91
C PHE A 161 -6.77 4.98 19.14
N PHE A 162 -7.65 5.42 20.03
CA PHE A 162 -8.11 4.61 21.17
C PHE A 162 -8.86 3.37 20.73
N ILE A 163 -9.79 3.51 19.77
CA ILE A 163 -10.56 2.37 19.24
C ILE A 163 -9.62 1.39 18.55
N ASN A 164 -8.69 1.86 17.73
CA ASN A 164 -7.75 1.00 17.05
C ASN A 164 -6.80 0.29 18.02
N ALA A 165 -6.32 0.97 19.05
CA ALA A 165 -5.53 0.35 20.11
C ALA A 165 -6.33 -0.76 20.82
N GLY A 166 -7.61 -0.51 21.14
CA GLY A 166 -8.53 -1.50 21.67
C GLY A 166 -8.67 -2.74 20.79
N THR A 167 -8.79 -2.54 19.45
CA THR A 167 -8.87 -3.66 18.52
C THR A 167 -7.60 -4.52 18.51
N PHE A 168 -6.41 -3.94 18.65
CA PHE A 168 -5.16 -4.69 18.76
C PHE A 168 -5.10 -5.49 20.06
N PHE A 169 -5.50 -4.92 21.19
CA PHE A 169 -5.53 -5.63 22.46
C PHE A 169 -6.56 -6.78 22.45
N ILE A 170 -7.75 -6.55 21.85
CA ILE A 170 -8.77 -7.59 21.69
C ILE A 170 -8.23 -8.71 20.79
N ALA A 171 -7.58 -8.37 19.67
CA ALA A 171 -6.98 -9.37 18.78
C ALA A 171 -5.92 -10.22 19.49
N ALA A 172 -5.02 -9.57 20.26
CA ALA A 172 -4.00 -10.25 21.05
C ALA A 172 -4.64 -11.18 22.13
N ALA A 173 -5.68 -10.70 22.82
CA ALA A 173 -6.41 -11.48 23.81
C ALA A 173 -7.11 -12.70 23.18
N LEU A 174 -7.82 -12.51 22.06
CA LEU A 174 -8.48 -13.60 21.34
C LEU A 174 -7.47 -14.65 20.85
N LEU A 175 -6.33 -14.23 20.32
CA LEU A 175 -5.28 -15.17 19.93
C LEU A 175 -4.68 -15.90 21.13
N ALA A 176 -4.58 -15.26 22.29
CA ALA A 176 -4.08 -15.89 23.50
C ALA A 176 -4.96 -17.06 23.96
N THR A 177 -6.28 -17.02 23.70
CA THR A 177 -7.22 -18.09 24.05
C THR A 177 -7.06 -19.35 23.19
N ILE A 178 -6.46 -19.25 21.99
CA ILE A 178 -6.25 -20.42 21.13
C ILE A 178 -5.23 -21.35 21.77
N SER A 179 -5.58 -22.59 22.07
CA SER A 179 -4.66 -23.58 22.63
C SER A 179 -3.66 -24.06 21.58
N GLY A 180 -2.42 -24.34 21.97
CA GLY A 180 -1.38 -24.89 21.13
C GLY A 180 -0.17 -23.97 20.96
N SER A 181 0.97 -24.56 20.64
CA SER A 181 2.20 -23.87 20.21
C SER A 181 2.30 -23.98 18.69
N PHE A 182 2.50 -22.86 18.03
CA PHE A 182 2.68 -22.78 16.57
C PHE A 182 4.15 -22.52 16.21
N ALA A 183 5.06 -23.09 17.01
CA ALA A 183 6.48 -23.11 16.67
C ALA A 183 6.65 -23.84 15.33
N ALA A 184 7.53 -23.32 14.48
CA ALA A 184 7.92 -24.06 13.28
C ALA A 184 8.41 -25.44 13.73
N ALA A 185 7.92 -26.50 13.09
CA ALA A 185 8.48 -27.84 13.33
C ALA A 185 10.01 -27.72 13.16
N LYS A 186 10.77 -28.16 14.17
CA LYS A 186 12.22 -28.27 14.04
C LYS A 186 12.46 -29.26 12.90
N VAL A 187 12.61 -28.76 11.70
CA VAL A 187 13.11 -29.56 10.58
C VAL A 187 14.48 -29.99 11.02
N SER A 188 14.63 -31.29 11.25
CA SER A 188 15.89 -31.93 11.58
C SER A 188 16.92 -31.48 10.51
N THR A 189 17.94 -30.77 10.99
CA THR A 189 18.97 -30.09 10.24
C THR A 189 19.94 -31.09 9.58
N THR A 190 19.47 -32.05 8.80
CA THR A 190 20.40 -33.00 8.21
C THR A 190 20.57 -32.86 6.70
N GLU A 191 19.76 -32.11 5.97
CA GLU A 191 20.01 -31.95 4.51
C GLU A 191 19.43 -30.72 3.84
N GLN A 192 18.97 -29.69 4.54
CA GLN A 192 18.81 -28.41 3.87
C GLN A 192 20.08 -27.59 4.08
N ASN A 193 20.99 -27.75 3.09
CA ASN A 193 22.04 -26.74 2.85
C ASN A 193 21.47 -25.39 3.23
N SER A 194 22.10 -24.72 4.19
CA SER A 194 21.90 -23.32 4.53
C SER A 194 22.24 -22.44 3.30
N ALA A 195 21.51 -22.66 2.22
CA ALA A 195 21.59 -21.80 1.06
C ALA A 195 21.28 -20.41 1.59
N ASN A 196 22.32 -19.64 1.72
CA ASN A 196 22.32 -18.30 2.29
C ASN A 196 21.16 -17.57 1.63
N TRP A 197 20.19 -17.06 2.39
CA TRP A 197 19.02 -16.34 1.86
C TRP A 197 19.41 -15.29 0.80
N ARG A 198 20.64 -14.74 0.93
CA ARG A 198 21.27 -13.85 -0.06
C ARG A 198 21.51 -14.54 -1.41
N SER A 199 21.90 -15.82 -1.40
CA SER A 199 22.09 -16.62 -2.62
C SER A 199 20.77 -16.88 -3.32
N GLN A 200 19.73 -17.22 -2.55
CA GLN A 200 18.38 -17.45 -3.10
C GLN A 200 17.78 -16.16 -3.68
N LEU A 201 17.97 -15.02 -2.99
CA LEU A 201 17.52 -13.73 -3.50
C LEU A 201 18.30 -13.35 -4.76
N LYS A 202 19.63 -13.58 -4.78
CA LYS A 202 20.48 -13.32 -5.96
C LYS A 202 20.07 -14.18 -7.16
N GLU A 203 19.70 -15.42 -6.93
CA GLU A 203 19.20 -16.32 -7.96
C GLU A 203 17.89 -15.83 -8.58
N GLY A 204 16.88 -15.51 -7.74
CA GLY A 204 15.61 -14.95 -8.20
C GLY A 204 15.77 -13.62 -8.93
N LEU A 205 16.64 -12.74 -8.42
CA LEU A 205 16.96 -11.46 -9.04
C LEU A 205 17.70 -11.64 -10.36
N SER A 206 18.69 -12.53 -10.43
CA SER A 206 19.44 -12.82 -11.65
C SER A 206 18.54 -13.40 -12.74
N TRP A 207 17.65 -14.33 -12.36
CA TRP A 207 16.66 -14.90 -13.28
C TRP A 207 15.70 -13.83 -13.83
N LEU A 208 15.12 -13.01 -12.94
CA LEU A 208 14.24 -11.90 -13.34
C LEU A 208 14.95 -10.91 -14.27
N TRP A 209 16.21 -10.59 -13.98
CA TRP A 209 16.98 -9.61 -14.75
C TRP A 209 17.33 -10.08 -16.15
N ARG A 210 17.51 -11.40 -16.34
CA ARG A 210 17.76 -12.01 -17.64
C ARG A 210 16.50 -12.24 -18.46
N HIS A 211 15.32 -12.24 -17.82
CA HIS A 211 14.08 -12.55 -18.51
C HIS A 211 13.60 -11.37 -19.39
N PRO A 212 13.43 -11.56 -20.72
CA PRO A 212 13.22 -10.47 -21.68
C PRO A 212 11.90 -9.73 -21.50
N LEU A 213 10.86 -10.38 -20.92
CA LEU A 213 9.55 -9.78 -20.68
C LEU A 213 9.36 -9.36 -19.21
N LEU A 214 9.76 -10.20 -18.24
CA LEU A 214 9.47 -9.94 -16.83
C LEU A 214 10.34 -8.84 -16.24
N ARG A 215 11.59 -8.64 -16.70
CA ARG A 215 12.42 -7.52 -16.30
C ARG A 215 11.78 -6.17 -16.62
N PRO A 216 11.45 -5.85 -17.90
CA PRO A 216 10.79 -4.57 -18.17
C PRO A 216 9.44 -4.44 -17.49
N LEU A 217 8.67 -5.51 -17.32
CA LEU A 217 7.41 -5.50 -16.59
C LEU A 217 7.58 -5.11 -15.11
N ALA A 218 8.64 -5.61 -14.45
CA ALA A 218 8.97 -5.25 -13.07
C ALA A 218 9.38 -3.78 -12.95
N ILE A 219 10.19 -3.28 -13.88
CA ILE A 219 10.62 -1.86 -13.93
C ILE A 219 9.41 -0.95 -14.16
N ILE A 220 8.56 -1.28 -15.13
CA ILE A 220 7.34 -0.53 -15.44
C ILE A 220 6.43 -0.48 -14.21
N LEU A 221 6.20 -1.62 -13.53
CA LEU A 221 5.42 -1.65 -12.30
C LEU A 221 6.01 -0.76 -11.22
N GLY A 222 7.32 -0.82 -11.01
CA GLY A 222 8.01 0.02 -10.03
C GLY A 222 7.81 1.51 -10.33
N LEU A 223 7.99 1.92 -11.59
CA LEU A 223 7.79 3.31 -12.02
C LEU A 223 6.34 3.75 -11.85
N ILE A 224 5.35 2.96 -12.26
CA ILE A 224 3.93 3.26 -12.07
C ILE A 224 3.61 3.43 -10.58
N ASN A 225 4.09 2.53 -9.73
CA ASN A 225 3.88 2.61 -8.28
C ASN A 225 4.58 3.83 -7.66
N GLY A 226 5.79 4.16 -8.12
CA GLY A 226 6.51 5.37 -7.70
C GLY A 226 5.73 6.64 -8.07
N LEU A 227 5.27 6.76 -9.32
CA LEU A 227 4.49 7.90 -9.79
C LEU A 227 3.14 8.02 -9.05
N SER A 228 2.49 6.88 -8.77
CA SER A 228 1.27 6.86 -7.97
C SER A 228 1.53 7.29 -6.52
N ALA A 229 2.64 6.84 -5.91
CA ALA A 229 3.03 7.22 -4.56
C ALA A 229 3.41 8.71 -4.45
N MET A 230 3.97 9.29 -5.52
CA MET A 230 4.27 10.71 -5.62
C MET A 230 3.00 11.56 -5.43
N SER A 231 1.91 11.21 -6.10
CA SER A 231 0.62 11.91 -5.95
C SER A 231 -0.07 11.58 -4.64
N ALA A 232 0.02 10.32 -4.18
CA ALA A 232 -0.59 9.90 -2.92
C ALA A 232 -0.02 10.64 -1.71
N ALA A 233 1.26 11.02 -1.72
CA ALA A 233 1.90 11.78 -0.65
C ALA A 233 1.29 13.18 -0.45
N ALA A 234 0.87 13.84 -1.52
CA ALA A 234 0.25 15.17 -1.47
C ALA A 234 -1.29 15.10 -1.37
N PHE A 235 -1.90 13.92 -1.52
CA PHE A 235 -3.34 13.76 -1.70
C PHE A 235 -4.18 14.31 -0.54
N ILE A 236 -3.71 14.21 0.70
CA ILE A 236 -4.45 14.76 1.85
C ILE A 236 -4.57 16.28 1.80
N LEU A 237 -3.48 16.97 1.45
CA LEU A 237 -3.48 18.43 1.30
C LEU A 237 -4.31 18.84 0.08
N PHE A 238 -4.17 18.12 -1.03
CA PHE A 238 -4.99 18.34 -2.23
C PHE A 238 -6.48 18.16 -1.95
N ALA A 239 -6.87 17.13 -1.21
CA ALA A 239 -8.26 16.90 -0.84
C ALA A 239 -8.82 18.00 0.07
N GLN A 240 -8.03 18.48 1.03
CA GLN A 240 -8.43 19.52 1.96
C GLN A 240 -8.47 20.92 1.32
N GLU A 241 -7.43 21.29 0.57
CA GLU A 241 -7.22 22.68 0.11
C GLU A 241 -7.78 22.93 -1.29
N ILE A 242 -7.84 21.91 -2.16
CA ILE A 242 -8.31 22.04 -3.54
C ILE A 242 -9.72 21.48 -3.73
N LEU A 243 -9.98 20.27 -3.19
CA LEU A 243 -11.30 19.67 -3.29
C LEU A 243 -12.23 20.14 -2.16
N ASN A 244 -11.72 20.83 -1.14
CA ASN A 244 -12.44 21.32 0.04
C ASN A 244 -13.28 20.22 0.73
N THR A 245 -12.72 19.00 0.80
CA THR A 245 -13.44 17.86 1.38
C THR A 245 -13.48 17.93 2.89
N SER A 246 -14.67 17.70 3.43
CA SER A 246 -14.84 17.32 4.83
C SER A 246 -14.19 15.94 5.11
N VAL A 247 -14.02 15.61 6.39
CA VAL A 247 -13.52 14.30 6.83
C VAL A 247 -14.35 13.16 6.24
N PHE A 248 -15.68 13.33 6.20
CA PHE A 248 -16.61 12.34 5.69
C PHE A 248 -16.49 12.16 4.16
N GLU A 249 -16.44 13.26 3.41
CA GLU A 249 -16.27 13.22 1.95
C GLU A 249 -14.92 12.62 1.55
N PHE A 250 -13.85 12.92 2.30
CA PHE A 250 -12.55 12.28 2.12
C PHE A 250 -12.62 10.76 2.30
N ALA A 251 -13.41 10.27 3.26
CA ALA A 251 -13.63 8.85 3.41
C ALA A 251 -14.41 8.24 2.25
N LEU A 252 -15.44 8.95 1.78
CA LEU A 252 -16.23 8.52 0.62
C LEU A 252 -15.37 8.37 -0.63
N LEU A 253 -14.31 9.17 -0.83
CA LEU A 253 -13.36 8.99 -1.93
C LEU A 253 -12.78 7.58 -1.99
N SER A 254 -12.54 6.95 -0.83
CA SER A 254 -12.02 5.59 -0.77
C SER A 254 -13.03 4.51 -1.21
N THR A 255 -14.33 4.78 -1.14
CA THR A 255 -15.37 3.83 -1.56
C THR A 255 -15.40 3.65 -3.08
N GLY A 256 -15.08 4.71 -3.84
CA GLY A 256 -14.91 4.63 -5.29
C GLY A 256 -13.80 3.64 -5.67
N ALA A 257 -12.63 3.78 -5.03
CA ALA A 257 -11.53 2.85 -5.23
C ALA A 257 -11.91 1.40 -4.88
N ALA A 258 -12.65 1.19 -3.79
CA ALA A 258 -13.12 -0.13 -3.38
C ALA A 258 -14.05 -0.77 -4.42
N ALA A 259 -15.08 -0.04 -4.86
CA ALA A 259 -16.02 -0.51 -5.87
C ALA A 259 -15.31 -0.81 -7.20
N GLY A 260 -14.38 0.06 -7.62
CA GLY A 260 -13.56 -0.13 -8.81
C GLY A 260 -12.71 -1.42 -8.71
N GLY A 261 -12.09 -1.67 -7.56
CA GLY A 261 -11.28 -2.86 -7.34
C GLY A 261 -12.08 -4.16 -7.43
N ILE A 262 -13.28 -4.21 -6.82
CA ILE A 262 -14.16 -5.38 -6.88
C ILE A 262 -14.60 -5.65 -8.33
N LEU A 263 -15.15 -4.64 -9.00
CA LEU A 263 -15.63 -4.81 -10.37
C LEU A 263 -14.47 -5.09 -11.34
N GLY A 264 -13.30 -4.46 -11.12
CA GLY A 264 -12.09 -4.76 -11.86
C GLY A 264 -11.68 -6.24 -11.75
N GLY A 265 -11.69 -6.81 -10.54
CA GLY A 265 -11.42 -8.22 -10.31
C GLY A 265 -12.40 -9.15 -11.02
N VAL A 266 -13.71 -8.85 -10.97
CA VAL A 266 -14.77 -9.64 -11.61
C VAL A 266 -14.66 -9.61 -13.13
N PHE A 267 -14.38 -8.45 -13.71
CA PHE A 267 -14.38 -8.28 -15.17
C PHE A 267 -13.02 -8.42 -15.82
N ALA A 268 -11.90 -8.42 -15.06
CA ALA A 268 -10.54 -8.47 -15.59
C ALA A 268 -10.32 -9.59 -16.60
N HIS A 269 -10.73 -10.82 -16.27
CA HIS A 269 -10.54 -11.97 -17.16
C HIS A 269 -11.30 -11.81 -18.48
N ARG A 270 -12.56 -11.33 -18.42
CA ARG A 270 -13.37 -11.13 -19.63
C ARG A 270 -12.78 -10.06 -20.54
N ILE A 271 -12.29 -8.98 -19.97
CA ILE A 271 -11.67 -7.87 -20.71
C ILE A 271 -10.35 -8.34 -21.33
N SER A 272 -9.47 -8.97 -20.55
CA SER A 272 -8.19 -9.48 -21.04
C SER A 272 -8.37 -10.52 -22.16
N LYS A 273 -9.39 -11.38 -22.06
CA LYS A 273 -9.72 -12.36 -23.10
C LYS A 273 -10.21 -11.71 -24.41
N ARG A 274 -10.99 -10.60 -24.31
CA ARG A 274 -11.54 -9.93 -25.52
C ARG A 274 -10.53 -9.00 -26.19
N LEU A 275 -9.76 -8.25 -25.42
CA LEU A 275 -8.83 -7.25 -25.96
C LEU A 275 -7.41 -7.77 -26.17
N GLY A 276 -7.07 -8.90 -25.56
CA GLY A 276 -5.70 -9.42 -25.47
C GLY A 276 -4.93 -8.78 -24.29
N SER A 277 -3.97 -9.54 -23.72
CA SER A 277 -3.24 -9.12 -22.52
C SER A 277 -2.43 -7.84 -22.73
N GLY A 278 -1.71 -7.71 -23.85
CA GLY A 278 -0.86 -6.55 -24.12
C GLY A 278 -1.67 -5.26 -24.32
N ARG A 279 -2.75 -5.32 -25.10
CA ARG A 279 -3.65 -4.17 -25.31
C ARG A 279 -4.33 -3.74 -24.00
N SER A 280 -4.72 -4.71 -23.17
CA SER A 280 -5.30 -4.42 -21.85
C SER A 280 -4.29 -3.72 -20.94
N LEU A 281 -3.04 -4.15 -20.87
CA LEU A 281 -1.99 -3.48 -20.10
C LEU A 281 -1.71 -2.07 -20.64
N GLY A 282 -1.63 -1.89 -21.96
CA GLY A 282 -1.49 -0.57 -22.57
C GLY A 282 -2.63 0.38 -22.22
N LEU A 283 -3.87 -0.11 -22.29
CA LEU A 283 -5.07 0.65 -21.93
C LEU A 283 -5.04 1.11 -20.46
N THR A 284 -4.61 0.22 -19.53
CA THR A 284 -4.50 0.58 -18.11
C THR A 284 -3.49 1.70 -17.88
N MET A 285 -2.36 1.67 -18.59
CA MET A 285 -1.32 2.72 -18.47
C MET A 285 -1.79 4.04 -19.05
N PHE A 286 -2.39 4.02 -20.24
CA PHE A 286 -2.87 5.23 -20.93
C PHE A 286 -3.98 5.92 -20.14
N ILE A 287 -5.06 5.18 -19.83
CA ILE A 287 -6.19 5.75 -19.09
C ILE A 287 -5.76 6.14 -17.67
N GLY A 288 -4.93 5.33 -17.00
CA GLY A 288 -4.41 5.64 -15.67
C GLY A 288 -3.62 6.95 -15.64
N GLY A 289 -2.71 7.16 -16.61
CA GLY A 289 -1.96 8.41 -16.76
C GLY A 289 -2.86 9.61 -17.08
N ALA A 290 -3.83 9.44 -17.99
CA ALA A 290 -4.79 10.48 -18.34
C ALA A 290 -5.70 10.88 -17.15
N LEU A 291 -6.20 9.89 -16.40
CA LEU A 291 -7.01 10.15 -15.19
C LEU A 291 -6.20 10.79 -14.07
N MET A 292 -4.91 10.51 -13.97
CA MET A 292 -4.03 11.16 -13.02
C MET A 292 -3.88 12.65 -13.34
N ILE A 293 -3.68 13.02 -14.62
CA ILE A 293 -3.69 14.42 -15.08
C ILE A 293 -5.07 15.04 -14.81
N ALA A 294 -6.16 14.35 -15.18
CA ALA A 294 -7.51 14.84 -14.96
C ALA A 294 -7.78 15.11 -13.47
N THR A 295 -7.30 14.24 -12.57
CA THR A 295 -7.38 14.46 -11.11
C THR A 295 -6.69 15.77 -10.72
N GLY A 296 -5.49 16.05 -11.24
CA GLY A 296 -4.77 17.30 -10.97
C GLY A 296 -5.47 18.57 -11.50
N LEU A 297 -6.34 18.44 -12.49
CA LEU A 297 -7.02 19.59 -13.11
C LEU A 297 -8.39 19.91 -12.51
N VAL A 298 -9.03 18.95 -11.84
CA VAL A 298 -10.37 19.15 -11.26
C VAL A 298 -10.31 19.66 -9.83
N SER A 299 -11.41 20.33 -9.41
CA SER A 299 -11.61 20.77 -8.02
C SER A 299 -12.87 20.15 -7.40
N SER A 300 -13.45 19.16 -8.05
CA SER A 300 -14.64 18.46 -7.59
C SER A 300 -14.29 17.07 -7.05
N TRP A 301 -14.59 16.79 -5.80
CA TRP A 301 -14.32 15.50 -5.20
C TRP A 301 -15.17 14.36 -5.83
N TYR A 302 -16.36 14.64 -6.37
CA TYR A 302 -17.18 13.66 -7.09
C TYR A 302 -16.46 13.11 -8.34
N LEU A 303 -15.79 14.00 -9.09
CA LEU A 303 -15.00 13.58 -10.25
C LEU A 303 -13.80 12.74 -9.82
N VAL A 304 -13.12 13.13 -8.75
CA VAL A 304 -12.01 12.36 -8.20
C VAL A 304 -12.47 10.99 -7.70
N TRP A 305 -13.69 10.88 -7.15
CA TRP A 305 -14.30 9.60 -6.79
C TRP A 305 -14.49 8.70 -8.03
N ILE A 306 -15.04 9.24 -9.12
CA ILE A 306 -15.20 8.50 -10.39
C ILE A 306 -13.83 8.08 -10.94
N PHE A 307 -12.86 8.99 -10.94
CA PHE A 307 -11.51 8.70 -11.42
C PHE A 307 -10.82 7.61 -10.57
N SER A 308 -11.01 7.64 -9.25
CA SER A 308 -10.50 6.61 -8.34
C SER A 308 -11.14 5.25 -8.60
N PHE A 309 -12.44 5.22 -8.88
CA PHE A 309 -13.15 4.01 -9.28
C PHE A 309 -12.52 3.40 -10.55
N VAL A 310 -12.39 4.19 -11.62
CA VAL A 310 -11.84 3.71 -12.90
C VAL A 310 -10.37 3.32 -12.74
N THR A 311 -9.58 4.12 -12.04
CA THR A 311 -8.15 3.84 -11.83
C THR A 311 -7.96 2.52 -11.08
N THR A 312 -8.72 2.27 -10.01
CA THR A 312 -8.58 1.04 -9.23
C THR A 312 -9.11 -0.18 -9.98
N PHE A 313 -10.17 0.00 -10.79
CA PHE A 313 -10.62 -1.02 -11.74
C PHE A 313 -9.48 -1.44 -12.69
N LEU A 314 -8.78 -0.47 -13.27
CA LEU A 314 -7.65 -0.71 -14.18
C LEU A 314 -6.45 -1.34 -13.47
N ILE A 315 -6.15 -0.92 -12.23
CA ILE A 315 -5.10 -1.54 -11.39
C ILE A 315 -5.41 -3.02 -11.16
N MET A 316 -6.66 -3.38 -10.92
CA MET A 316 -7.04 -4.78 -10.74
C MET A 316 -6.91 -5.58 -12.04
N LEU A 317 -7.29 -4.98 -13.18
CA LEU A 317 -7.05 -5.58 -14.50
C LEU A 317 -5.55 -5.84 -14.75
N TRP A 318 -4.69 -4.87 -14.44
CA TRP A 318 -3.24 -5.02 -14.49
C TRP A 318 -2.76 -6.18 -13.60
N ASN A 319 -3.21 -6.22 -12.35
CA ASN A 319 -2.80 -7.24 -11.39
C ASN A 319 -3.19 -8.66 -11.85
N VAL A 320 -4.44 -8.85 -12.27
CA VAL A 320 -4.92 -10.17 -12.74
C VAL A 320 -4.08 -10.67 -13.91
N ILE A 321 -3.79 -9.82 -14.89
CA ILE A 321 -2.99 -10.19 -16.07
C ILE A 321 -1.54 -10.53 -15.67
N THR A 322 -0.90 -9.64 -14.91
CA THR A 322 0.54 -9.75 -14.61
C THR A 322 0.85 -10.82 -13.56
N VAL A 323 -0.06 -11.08 -12.62
CA VAL A 323 0.08 -12.19 -11.66
C VAL A 323 -0.06 -13.53 -12.39
N SER A 324 -1.11 -13.71 -13.19
CA SER A 324 -1.30 -14.93 -13.97
C SER A 324 -0.14 -15.18 -14.93
N LEU A 325 0.37 -14.13 -15.58
CA LEU A 325 1.51 -14.23 -16.49
C LEU A 325 2.76 -14.75 -15.76
N ARG A 326 3.07 -14.21 -14.58
CA ARG A 326 4.21 -14.66 -13.78
C ARG A 326 4.07 -16.11 -13.33
N GLN A 327 2.89 -16.52 -12.90
CA GLN A 327 2.62 -17.90 -12.49
C GLN A 327 2.75 -18.90 -13.63
N GLN A 328 2.56 -18.47 -14.88
CA GLN A 328 2.69 -19.33 -16.06
C GLN A 328 4.12 -19.41 -16.62
N ILE A 329 4.91 -18.34 -16.46
CA ILE A 329 6.26 -18.24 -17.05
C ILE A 329 7.35 -18.69 -16.08
N ILE A 330 7.17 -18.41 -14.77
CA ILE A 330 8.22 -18.68 -13.79
C ILE A 330 8.15 -20.15 -13.35
N PRO A 331 9.26 -20.91 -13.45
CA PRO A 331 9.31 -22.28 -12.96
C PRO A 331 8.94 -22.36 -11.47
N ASP A 332 8.20 -23.40 -11.07
CA ASP A 332 7.66 -23.55 -9.71
C ASP A 332 8.71 -23.40 -8.61
N HIS A 333 9.91 -23.96 -8.80
CA HIS A 333 11.00 -23.90 -7.82
C HIS A 333 11.62 -22.50 -7.67
N LEU A 334 11.38 -21.57 -8.62
CA LEU A 334 11.85 -20.18 -8.59
C LEU A 334 10.74 -19.18 -8.29
N LEU A 335 9.47 -19.59 -8.32
CA LEU A 335 8.31 -18.71 -8.27
C LEU A 335 8.35 -17.78 -7.05
N GLY A 336 8.64 -18.31 -5.87
CA GLY A 336 8.76 -17.52 -4.64
C GLY A 336 9.90 -16.48 -4.69
N ARG A 337 11.08 -16.91 -5.15
CA ARG A 337 12.29 -16.05 -5.22
C ARG A 337 12.14 -14.94 -6.25
N VAL A 338 11.63 -15.25 -7.43
CA VAL A 338 11.40 -14.27 -8.51
C VAL A 338 10.27 -13.32 -8.13
N ASN A 339 9.17 -13.80 -7.53
CA ASN A 339 8.11 -12.92 -7.04
C ASN A 339 8.59 -11.97 -5.95
N SER A 340 9.47 -12.40 -5.04
CA SER A 340 10.06 -11.52 -4.02
C SER A 340 10.89 -10.42 -4.67
N ALA A 341 11.73 -10.74 -5.67
CA ALA A 341 12.49 -9.76 -6.44
C ALA A 341 11.55 -8.79 -7.20
N TYR A 342 10.51 -9.31 -7.85
CA TYR A 342 9.52 -8.51 -8.56
C TYR A 342 8.78 -7.53 -7.63
N ARG A 343 8.39 -7.99 -6.45
CA ARG A 343 7.76 -7.15 -5.41
C ARG A 343 8.71 -6.07 -4.89
N PHE A 344 9.98 -6.40 -4.73
CA PHE A 344 10.99 -5.43 -4.32
C PHE A 344 11.06 -4.25 -5.29
N PHE A 345 11.08 -4.49 -6.60
CA PHE A 345 11.02 -3.42 -7.60
C PHE A 345 9.67 -2.69 -7.56
N GLY A 346 8.56 -3.45 -7.51
CA GLY A 346 7.21 -2.88 -7.52
C GLY A 346 6.95 -1.96 -6.32
N TRP A 347 7.32 -2.36 -5.13
CA TRP A 347 7.02 -1.61 -3.90
C TRP A 347 8.17 -0.71 -3.44
N GLY A 348 9.41 -1.06 -3.77
CA GLY A 348 10.58 -0.28 -3.40
C GLY A 348 10.62 1.12 -4.00
N MET A 349 9.94 1.34 -5.13
CA MET A 349 9.82 2.66 -5.74
C MET A 349 8.79 3.57 -5.03
N MET A 350 7.88 3.04 -4.21
CA MET A 350 6.85 3.85 -3.54
C MET A 350 7.43 4.86 -2.53
N PRO A 351 8.35 4.49 -1.61
CA PRO A 351 9.00 5.47 -0.74
C PRO A 351 9.71 6.59 -1.52
N ILE A 352 10.42 6.22 -2.60
CA ILE A 352 11.11 7.17 -3.48
C ILE A 352 10.09 8.11 -4.11
N GLY A 353 9.02 7.58 -4.68
CA GLY A 353 7.94 8.37 -5.27
C GLY A 353 7.32 9.33 -4.26
N SER A 354 7.07 8.90 -3.03
CA SER A 354 6.51 9.77 -1.98
C SER A 354 7.45 10.93 -1.63
N ILE A 355 8.75 10.68 -1.52
CA ILE A 355 9.76 11.73 -1.30
C ILE A 355 9.77 12.72 -2.47
N VAL A 356 9.85 12.21 -3.70
CA VAL A 356 9.81 13.04 -4.92
C VAL A 356 8.54 13.88 -4.96
N GLY A 357 7.39 13.31 -4.58
CA GLY A 357 6.12 14.04 -4.50
C GLY A 357 6.17 15.23 -3.55
N GLY A 358 6.72 15.05 -2.35
CA GLY A 358 6.92 16.13 -1.39
C GLY A 358 7.84 17.24 -1.93
N PHE A 359 8.94 16.85 -2.58
CA PHE A 359 9.86 17.82 -3.20
C PHE A 359 9.25 18.54 -4.41
N VAL A 360 8.49 17.86 -5.26
CA VAL A 360 7.79 18.49 -6.40
C VAL A 360 6.83 19.58 -5.90
N VAL A 361 6.03 19.29 -4.88
CA VAL A 361 5.14 20.29 -4.28
C VAL A 361 5.95 21.46 -3.73
N ALA A 362 6.98 21.20 -2.92
CA ALA A 362 7.81 22.25 -2.33
C ALA A 362 8.51 23.12 -3.38
N ALA A 363 9.04 22.51 -4.46
CA ALA A 363 9.71 23.23 -5.52
C ALA A 363 8.75 24.14 -6.31
N VAL A 364 7.54 23.66 -6.61
CA VAL A 364 6.53 24.47 -7.32
C VAL A 364 6.00 25.58 -6.41
N GLU A 365 5.91 25.35 -5.11
CA GLU A 365 5.47 26.36 -4.11
C GLU A 365 6.46 27.54 -4.02
N LEU A 366 7.75 27.34 -4.33
CA LEU A 366 8.74 28.41 -4.37
C LEU A 366 8.54 29.41 -5.55
N ILE A 367 7.92 28.95 -6.64
CA ILE A 367 7.81 29.69 -7.90
C ILE A 367 6.37 30.03 -8.30
N GLY A 368 5.37 29.47 -7.61
CA GLY A 368 3.97 29.63 -7.96
C GLY A 368 3.02 29.50 -6.78
N PRO A 369 1.73 29.71 -7.02
CA PRO A 369 0.74 29.59 -5.96
C PRO A 369 0.60 28.14 -5.48
N ARG A 370 0.29 27.99 -4.18
CA ARG A 370 0.13 26.70 -3.48
C ARG A 370 -0.88 25.76 -4.16
N GLU A 371 -1.90 26.33 -4.78
CA GLU A 371 -2.85 25.55 -5.56
C GLU A 371 -2.16 24.70 -6.64
N TRP A 372 -1.31 25.32 -7.48
CA TRP A 372 -0.58 24.61 -8.51
C TRP A 372 0.51 23.69 -7.94
N ALA A 373 1.08 24.06 -6.81
CA ALA A 373 2.01 23.18 -6.12
C ALA A 373 1.34 21.86 -5.70
N LEU A 374 0.13 21.89 -5.14
CA LEU A 374 -0.61 20.70 -4.74
C LEU A 374 -1.15 19.89 -5.94
N ARG A 375 -1.38 20.54 -7.09
CA ARG A 375 -1.78 19.89 -8.35
C ARG A 375 -0.61 19.22 -9.07
N SER A 376 0.60 19.74 -8.91
CA SER A 376 1.78 19.35 -9.67
C SER A 376 2.16 17.86 -9.59
N PRO A 377 2.05 17.13 -8.47
CA PRO A 377 2.37 15.70 -8.44
C PRO A 377 1.46 14.86 -9.34
N PHE A 378 0.21 15.27 -9.49
CA PHE A 378 -0.75 14.59 -10.37
C PHE A 378 -0.45 14.88 -11.84
N LEU A 379 -0.15 16.13 -12.17
CA LEU A 379 0.15 16.54 -13.54
C LEU A 379 1.47 15.93 -14.02
N VAL A 380 2.54 16.07 -13.23
CA VAL A 380 3.85 15.50 -13.54
C VAL A 380 3.80 13.97 -13.57
N GLY A 381 3.18 13.35 -12.56
CA GLY A 381 3.06 11.90 -12.49
C GLY A 381 2.25 11.31 -13.63
N GLY A 382 1.15 11.96 -14.00
CA GLY A 382 0.33 11.56 -15.14
C GLY A 382 1.06 11.74 -16.48
N ALA A 383 1.76 12.86 -16.69
CA ALA A 383 2.56 13.08 -17.89
C ALA A 383 3.68 12.04 -18.02
N LEU A 384 4.43 11.77 -16.96
CA LEU A 384 5.46 10.72 -16.94
C LEU A 384 4.87 9.33 -17.14
N SER A 385 3.66 9.05 -16.62
CA SER A 385 2.94 7.79 -16.88
C SER A 385 2.57 7.62 -18.35
N LEU A 386 2.15 8.69 -19.04
CA LEU A 386 1.88 8.66 -20.48
C LEU A 386 3.16 8.48 -21.30
N VAL A 387 4.26 9.13 -20.91
CA VAL A 387 5.58 8.89 -21.52
C VAL A 387 5.99 7.43 -21.35
N LEU A 388 5.85 6.90 -20.14
CA LEU A 388 6.15 5.49 -19.86
C LEU A 388 5.27 4.55 -20.71
N PHE A 389 3.99 4.88 -20.92
CA PHE A 389 3.11 4.13 -21.82
C PHE A 389 3.65 4.07 -23.26
N VAL A 390 4.16 5.19 -23.79
CA VAL A 390 4.72 5.23 -25.16
C VAL A 390 5.87 4.24 -25.32
N PHE A 391 6.76 4.11 -24.31
CA PHE A 391 7.84 3.14 -24.32
C PHE A 391 7.31 1.70 -24.06
N ALA A 392 6.42 1.54 -23.09
CA ALA A 392 5.91 0.24 -22.68
C ALA A 392 5.09 -0.47 -23.76
N ARG A 393 4.32 0.27 -24.59
CA ARG A 393 3.48 -0.32 -25.65
C ARG A 393 4.28 -1.12 -26.70
N GLN A 394 5.55 -0.81 -26.88
CA GLN A 394 6.43 -1.53 -27.81
C GLN A 394 6.95 -2.85 -27.21
N ILE A 395 6.97 -2.94 -25.89
CA ILE A 395 7.48 -4.06 -25.11
C ILE A 395 6.34 -5.02 -24.74
N LEU A 396 5.22 -4.46 -24.26
CA LEU A 396 4.08 -5.21 -23.75
C LEU A 396 3.03 -5.48 -24.84
N THR A 397 3.44 -6.08 -25.96
CA THR A 397 2.52 -6.49 -27.01
C THR A 397 1.84 -7.82 -26.65
N THR A 398 0.61 -8.04 -27.17
CA THR A 398 -0.12 -9.30 -26.94
C THR A 398 0.67 -10.49 -27.46
N GLU A 399 1.28 -10.38 -28.64
CA GLU A 399 2.07 -11.43 -29.27
C GLU A 399 3.28 -11.85 -28.41
N ARG A 400 4.02 -10.88 -27.86
CA ARG A 400 5.17 -11.17 -26.95
C ARG A 400 4.72 -11.83 -25.65
N ILE A 401 3.59 -11.41 -25.11
CA ILE A 401 3.04 -12.00 -23.89
C ILE A 401 2.59 -13.43 -24.13
N GLU A 402 1.90 -13.69 -25.24
CA GLU A 402 1.45 -15.03 -25.61
C GLU A 402 2.60 -15.95 -25.99
N ALA A 403 3.60 -15.45 -26.72
CA ALA A 403 4.82 -16.19 -27.00
C ALA A 403 5.58 -16.59 -25.71
N ALA A 404 5.65 -15.69 -24.73
CA ALA A 404 6.27 -15.99 -23.45
C ALA A 404 5.48 -17.02 -22.62
N ARG A 405 4.15 -17.07 -22.76
CA ARG A 405 3.29 -18.09 -22.14
C ARG A 405 3.48 -19.47 -22.79
N ALA A 406 3.69 -19.50 -24.11
CA ALA A 406 3.87 -20.73 -24.84
C ALA A 406 5.28 -21.34 -24.68
N GLY A 407 6.26 -20.52 -24.32
CA GLY A 407 7.66 -20.94 -24.12
C GLY A 407 8.06 -21.25 -22.67
N GLY A 408 7.17 -21.06 -21.71
CA GLY A 408 7.36 -21.44 -20.30
C GLY A 408 6.64 -22.73 -20.00
#